data_dcab9b293988133200c438a65a8b8ccd
#
_entry.id   dcab9b293988133200c438a65a8b8ccd
#
_cell.length_a   1.000
_cell.length_b   1.000
_cell.length_c   1.000
_cell.angle_alpha   90.00
_cell.angle_beta   90.00
_cell.angle_gamma   90.00
#
_symmetry.space_group_name_H-M   'P 1'
#
loop_
_entity.id
_entity.type
_entity.pdbx_description
1 polymer ?
#
loop_
_entity_poly.entity_id
_entity_poly.type
_entity_poly.pdbx_seq_one_letter_code
_entity_poly.pdbx_strand_id
1 'polypeptide(L)'
;MENVNQDTGFGERSADMGGRMVNKDGSFNIRRIGIHVHHRVSNYQNMLTMKRWRFLIVILLVYLLINAVFTALYWLAGPEGLQGVDYQQDTWGQLKQLFFFSTQTLTTVGYGRINPVSELANWIAALESLVGFLSLAIATGLLYGRFSRPKAFIRFSNLIVYSQYKGGKALMFRLVCYKDDHLLMNAEIKVNVRILTPDNTYRFYNLRLERNRVDSLVLNWTVVHPIDEDSPFYGLSQKEIVTLQPEIAANLTGFDEVYSSTVVARISYTIQDFKFGFKFLPMYFSKSKRTDLDLAKLNLIDQE
;
A
#
# COMPACT_ATOMS: atom_id res chain seq x y z
N MET A 1 -10.13 -36.53 9.31
CA MET A 1 -9.79 -35.10 9.53
C MET A 1 -8.28 -34.82 9.76
N GLU A 2 -7.41 -35.81 9.62
CA GLU A 2 -5.97 -35.63 9.90
C GLU A 2 -5.11 -35.19 8.70
N ASN A 3 -5.62 -35.16 7.48
CA ASN A 3 -4.81 -34.96 6.26
C ASN A 3 -4.95 -33.58 5.58
N VAL A 4 -5.56 -32.57 6.23
CA VAL A 4 -5.82 -31.28 5.59
C VAL A 4 -4.80 -30.20 5.95
N ASN A 5 -3.77 -30.55 6.71
CA ASN A 5 -2.83 -29.56 7.21
C ASN A 5 -1.61 -29.39 6.32
N GLN A 6 -1.80 -28.83 5.15
CA GLN A 6 -0.70 -28.30 4.36
C GLN A 6 -0.35 -26.90 4.88
N ASP A 7 0.92 -26.65 5.06
CA ASP A 7 1.54 -25.43 5.56
C ASP A 7 0.78 -24.14 5.15
N THR A 8 0.02 -23.59 6.10
CA THR A 8 -0.71 -22.33 5.91
C THR A 8 0.18 -21.10 6.13
N GLY A 9 1.41 -21.30 6.61
CA GLY A 9 2.32 -20.22 7.02
C GLY A 9 1.92 -19.53 8.34
N PHE A 10 0.81 -19.94 8.98
CA PHE A 10 0.32 -19.37 10.25
C PHE A 10 0.46 -20.29 11.46
N GLY A 11 1.00 -21.49 11.27
CA GLY A 11 1.01 -22.54 12.27
C GLY A 11 -0.34 -23.24 12.40
N GLU A 12 -0.36 -24.36 13.13
CA GLU A 12 -1.56 -25.21 13.22
C GLU A 12 -2.60 -24.72 14.22
N ARG A 13 -2.15 -24.06 15.30
CA ARG A 13 -3.02 -23.59 16.39
C ARG A 13 -2.60 -22.21 16.86
N SER A 14 -3.57 -21.37 17.17
CA SER A 14 -3.36 -20.10 17.85
C SER A 14 -4.36 -19.96 18.99
N ALA A 15 -3.84 -19.77 20.20
CA ALA A 15 -4.65 -19.74 21.41
C ALA A 15 -5.39 -18.42 21.62
N ASP A 16 -4.95 -17.31 21.01
CA ASP A 16 -5.52 -16.00 21.36
C ASP A 16 -5.30 -15.00 20.21
N MET A 17 -6.23 -14.99 19.28
CA MET A 17 -6.29 -13.94 18.25
C MET A 17 -7.61 -13.18 18.37
N GLY A 18 -7.58 -12.06 19.08
CA GLY A 18 -8.73 -11.15 19.15
C GLY A 18 -9.09 -10.56 17.79
N GLY A 19 -10.32 -10.77 17.34
CA GLY A 19 -10.87 -10.08 16.17
C GLY A 19 -10.37 -10.61 14.81
N ARG A 20 -10.54 -9.77 13.79
CA ARG A 20 -10.17 -10.02 12.38
C ARG A 20 -8.64 -9.94 12.21
N MET A 21 -8.04 -10.89 11.54
CA MET A 21 -6.59 -10.95 11.31
C MET A 21 -6.13 -10.05 10.16
N VAL A 22 -6.90 -10.03 9.08
CA VAL A 22 -6.67 -9.18 7.91
C VAL A 22 -7.87 -8.25 7.74
N ASN A 23 -7.65 -6.96 7.60
CA ASN A 23 -8.71 -5.98 7.34
C ASN A 23 -9.23 -6.08 5.90
N LYS A 24 -10.42 -5.50 5.62
CA LYS A 24 -10.98 -5.45 4.25
C LYS A 24 -10.11 -4.69 3.26
N ASP A 25 -9.24 -3.81 3.72
CA ASP A 25 -8.27 -3.09 2.89
C ASP A 25 -6.97 -3.88 2.64
N GLY A 26 -6.88 -5.11 3.14
CA GLY A 26 -5.73 -5.99 3.00
C GLY A 26 -4.60 -5.74 4.00
N SER A 27 -4.75 -4.78 4.91
CA SER A 27 -3.79 -4.55 5.99
C SER A 27 -3.93 -5.61 7.10
N PHE A 28 -2.82 -5.93 7.77
CA PHE A 28 -2.88 -6.83 8.94
C PHE A 28 -3.36 -6.07 10.17
N ASN A 29 -4.33 -6.62 10.89
CA ASN A 29 -4.82 -6.09 12.16
C ASN A 29 -3.92 -6.55 13.32
N ILE A 30 -2.64 -6.25 13.23
CA ILE A 30 -1.62 -6.65 14.22
C ILE A 30 -0.96 -5.41 14.80
N ARG A 31 -1.07 -5.21 16.10
CA ARG A 31 -0.35 -4.18 16.84
C ARG A 31 0.90 -4.77 17.48
N ARG A 32 2.07 -4.33 17.05
CA ARG A 32 3.34 -4.72 17.68
C ARG A 32 3.57 -3.88 18.93
N ILE A 33 3.78 -4.50 20.07
CA ILE A 33 4.12 -3.87 21.35
C ILE A 33 5.53 -4.29 21.77
N GLY A 34 6.12 -3.61 22.74
CA GLY A 34 7.46 -3.97 23.27
C GLY A 34 8.65 -3.39 22.52
N ILE A 35 8.43 -2.57 21.49
CA ILE A 35 9.51 -1.92 20.73
C ILE A 35 9.25 -0.41 20.67
N HIS A 36 10.29 0.42 20.91
CA HIS A 36 10.19 1.88 20.79
C HIS A 36 9.73 2.30 19.39
N VAL A 37 8.90 3.35 19.31
CA VAL A 37 8.28 3.82 18.07
C VAL A 37 9.32 4.14 16.98
N HIS A 38 10.47 4.70 17.37
CA HIS A 38 11.57 5.02 16.43
C HIS A 38 12.17 3.79 15.74
N HIS A 39 12.13 2.61 16.35
CA HIS A 39 12.61 1.37 15.74
C HIS A 39 11.54 0.64 14.91
N ARG A 40 10.26 1.04 15.02
CA ARG A 40 9.15 0.39 14.29
C ARG A 40 9.02 0.84 12.84
N VAL A 41 9.35 2.08 12.58
CA VAL A 41 9.12 2.70 11.27
C VAL A 41 10.43 3.28 10.76
N SER A 42 10.90 2.77 9.64
CA SER A 42 12.00 3.40 8.92
C SER A 42 11.58 4.79 8.46
N ASN A 43 12.39 5.82 8.76
CA ASN A 43 12.14 7.20 8.32
C ASN A 43 11.97 7.26 6.79
N TYR A 44 12.77 6.50 6.06
CA TYR A 44 12.67 6.38 4.61
C TYR A 44 11.29 5.82 4.19
N GLN A 45 10.85 4.72 4.79
CA GLN A 45 9.54 4.13 4.46
C GLN A 45 8.39 5.07 4.82
N ASN A 46 8.50 5.81 5.92
CA ASN A 46 7.50 6.81 6.30
C ASN A 46 7.39 7.93 5.26
N MET A 47 8.53 8.44 4.77
CA MET A 47 8.58 9.42 3.68
C MET A 47 7.93 8.91 2.39
N LEU A 48 8.11 7.63 2.07
CA LEU A 48 7.51 7.01 0.88
C LEU A 48 5.99 6.78 1.01
N THR A 49 5.47 6.60 2.24
CA THR A 49 4.06 6.19 2.47
C THR A 49 3.13 7.31 2.90
N MET A 50 3.67 8.44 3.39
CA MET A 50 2.85 9.57 3.86
C MET A 50 1.99 10.17 2.76
N LYS A 51 0.92 10.89 3.12
CA LYS A 51 0.05 11.61 2.17
C LYS A 51 0.85 12.61 1.33
N ARG A 52 0.49 12.77 0.04
CA ARG A 52 1.24 13.62 -0.92
C ARG A 52 1.49 15.05 -0.39
N TRP A 53 0.46 15.70 0.13
CA TRP A 53 0.58 17.07 0.65
C TRP A 53 1.52 17.18 1.86
N ARG A 54 1.52 16.17 2.77
CA ARG A 54 2.45 16.13 3.92
C ARG A 54 3.89 15.99 3.46
N PHE A 55 4.13 15.17 2.45
CA PHE A 55 5.46 15.01 1.86
C PHE A 55 5.98 16.33 1.27
N LEU A 56 5.14 17.06 0.51
CA LEU A 56 5.52 18.37 -0.05
C LEU A 56 5.80 19.40 1.05
N ILE A 57 5.01 19.42 2.11
CA ILE A 57 5.26 20.29 3.27
C ILE A 57 6.59 19.95 3.94
N VAL A 58 6.91 18.67 4.13
CA VAL A 58 8.21 18.27 4.73
C VAL A 58 9.37 18.75 3.86
N ILE A 59 9.31 18.56 2.53
CA ILE A 59 10.34 19.08 1.62
C ILE A 59 10.46 20.60 1.74
N LEU A 60 9.35 21.32 1.73
CA LEU A 60 9.35 22.78 1.86
C LEU A 60 9.94 23.23 3.20
N LEU A 61 9.56 22.58 4.30
CA LEU A 61 10.10 22.91 5.62
C LEU A 61 11.60 22.66 5.72
N VAL A 62 12.08 21.53 5.17
CA VAL A 62 13.52 21.23 5.12
C VAL A 62 14.26 22.29 4.28
N TYR A 63 13.71 22.63 3.11
CA TYR A 63 14.25 23.68 2.26
C TYR A 63 14.35 25.04 3.00
N LEU A 64 13.28 25.48 3.65
CA LEU A 64 13.27 26.73 4.42
C LEU A 64 14.25 26.68 5.60
N LEU A 65 14.35 25.55 6.29
CA LEU A 65 15.28 25.36 7.40
C LEU A 65 16.74 25.49 6.94
N ILE A 66 17.10 24.83 5.83
CA ILE A 66 18.47 24.93 5.28
C ILE A 66 18.78 26.40 4.93
N ASN A 67 17.90 27.07 4.21
CA ASN A 67 18.09 28.48 3.86
C ASN A 67 18.20 29.37 5.10
N ALA A 68 17.40 29.14 6.13
CA ALA A 68 17.50 29.91 7.38
C ALA A 68 18.85 29.71 8.09
N VAL A 69 19.37 28.46 8.10
CA VAL A 69 20.69 28.16 8.67
C VAL A 69 21.79 28.90 7.90
N PHE A 70 21.82 28.81 6.56
CA PHE A 70 22.83 29.49 5.76
C PHE A 70 22.70 31.02 5.81
N THR A 71 21.46 31.57 5.87
CA THR A 71 21.22 32.97 6.11
C THR A 71 21.87 33.42 7.42
N ALA A 72 21.71 32.64 8.50
CA ALA A 72 22.34 32.94 9.78
C ALA A 72 23.88 32.86 9.70
N LEU A 73 24.45 31.88 8.98
CA LEU A 73 25.88 31.77 8.78
C LEU A 73 26.44 32.98 8.01
N TYR A 74 25.79 33.46 6.96
CA TYR A 74 26.18 34.66 6.24
C TYR A 74 26.04 35.92 7.10
N TRP A 75 24.99 35.99 7.92
CA TRP A 75 24.85 37.09 8.90
C TRP A 75 26.02 37.14 9.88
N LEU A 76 26.46 35.98 10.38
CA LEU A 76 27.59 35.87 11.29
C LEU A 76 28.94 36.16 10.59
N ALA A 77 29.06 35.89 9.29
CA ALA A 77 30.26 36.25 8.52
C ALA A 77 30.45 37.76 8.36
N GLY A 78 29.40 38.52 8.61
CA GLY A 78 29.45 39.97 8.65
C GLY A 78 29.39 40.70 7.30
N PRO A 79 29.34 42.05 7.30
CA PRO A 79 29.13 42.86 6.09
C PRO A 79 30.27 42.75 5.07
N GLU A 80 31.51 42.47 5.52
CA GLU A 80 32.66 42.33 4.64
C GLU A 80 32.68 40.98 3.87
N GLY A 81 31.76 40.05 4.23
CA GLY A 81 31.69 38.72 3.65
C GLY A 81 31.07 38.68 2.27
N LEU A 82 30.12 39.51 1.98
CA LEU A 82 29.28 39.48 0.78
C LEU A 82 29.24 40.85 0.08
N GLN A 83 29.55 40.87 -1.20
CA GLN A 83 29.36 42.03 -2.05
C GLN A 83 27.94 42.09 -2.60
N GLY A 84 27.37 43.27 -2.76
CA GLY A 84 26.06 43.51 -3.35
C GLY A 84 24.88 43.49 -2.36
N VAL A 85 25.15 43.28 -1.08
CA VAL A 85 24.16 43.46 -0.01
C VAL A 85 24.09 44.97 0.36
N ASP A 86 22.88 45.48 0.49
CA ASP A 86 22.63 46.84 1.00
C ASP A 86 22.57 46.84 2.53
N TYR A 87 23.68 47.17 3.16
CA TYR A 87 23.82 47.24 4.62
C TYR A 87 23.26 48.52 5.24
N GLN A 88 22.76 49.46 4.43
CA GLN A 88 22.06 50.64 4.94
C GLN A 88 20.59 50.36 5.29
N GLN A 89 20.06 49.22 4.84
CA GLN A 89 18.71 48.80 5.21
C GLN A 89 18.65 48.37 6.69
N ASP A 90 17.42 48.34 7.21
CA ASP A 90 17.13 47.74 8.51
C ASP A 90 17.52 46.26 8.57
N THR A 91 17.67 45.74 9.76
CA THR A 91 18.05 44.35 10.00
C THR A 91 17.19 43.34 9.24
N TRP A 92 15.88 43.62 9.13
CA TRP A 92 14.96 42.76 8.39
C TRP A 92 15.21 42.80 6.88
N GLY A 93 15.53 43.97 6.33
CA GLY A 93 15.90 44.13 4.93
C GLY A 93 17.17 43.37 4.56
N GLN A 94 18.19 43.48 5.43
CA GLN A 94 19.43 42.73 5.27
C GLN A 94 19.21 41.20 5.33
N LEU A 95 18.48 40.71 6.33
CA LEU A 95 18.16 39.28 6.46
C LEU A 95 17.40 38.74 5.23
N LYS A 96 16.47 39.50 4.66
CA LYS A 96 15.78 39.13 3.42
C LYS A 96 16.75 39.00 2.26
N GLN A 97 17.70 39.92 2.10
CA GLN A 97 18.69 39.84 1.01
C GLN A 97 19.59 38.61 1.18
N LEU A 98 20.04 38.31 2.39
CA LEU A 98 20.83 37.12 2.69
C LEU A 98 20.03 35.84 2.46
N PHE A 99 18.75 35.82 2.84
CA PHE A 99 17.87 34.68 2.59
C PHE A 99 17.68 34.43 1.09
N PHE A 100 17.45 35.47 0.30
CA PHE A 100 17.34 35.33 -1.15
C PHE A 100 18.67 34.92 -1.79
N PHE A 101 19.80 35.39 -1.29
CA PHE A 101 21.12 34.93 -1.73
C PHE A 101 21.30 33.43 -1.44
N SER A 102 21.00 33.00 -0.20
CA SER A 102 21.02 31.59 0.19
C SER A 102 20.11 30.75 -0.72
N THR A 103 18.86 31.17 -0.98
CA THR A 103 17.97 30.43 -1.86
C THR A 103 18.54 30.26 -3.29
N GLN A 104 19.20 31.28 -3.82
CA GLN A 104 19.80 31.25 -5.15
C GLN A 104 21.06 30.38 -5.21
N THR A 105 21.84 30.37 -4.14
CA THR A 105 23.04 29.54 -4.00
C THR A 105 22.66 28.06 -3.81
N LEU A 106 21.73 27.78 -2.90
CA LEU A 106 21.24 26.43 -2.62
C LEU A 106 20.59 25.76 -3.86
N THR A 107 19.83 26.55 -4.64
CA THR A 107 19.19 26.06 -5.88
C THR A 107 20.09 26.15 -7.11
N THR A 108 21.33 26.61 -6.95
CA THR A 108 22.31 26.75 -8.03
C THR A 108 21.91 27.74 -9.14
N VAL A 109 20.99 28.69 -8.84
CA VAL A 109 20.56 29.72 -9.81
C VAL A 109 21.64 30.80 -9.99
N GLY A 110 22.16 31.37 -8.89
CA GLY A 110 23.30 32.26 -8.89
C GLY A 110 23.22 33.47 -9.81
N TYR A 111 22.23 34.37 -9.62
CA TYR A 111 22.09 35.58 -10.46
C TYR A 111 23.29 36.52 -10.44
N GLY A 112 24.21 36.39 -9.47
CA GLY A 112 25.43 37.17 -9.40
C GLY A 112 25.27 38.59 -8.85
N ARG A 113 24.07 39.00 -8.38
CA ARG A 113 23.87 40.31 -7.74
C ARG A 113 24.58 40.39 -6.38
N ILE A 114 24.47 39.30 -5.60
CA ILE A 114 25.16 39.13 -4.33
C ILE A 114 26.15 38.01 -4.53
N ASN A 115 27.39 38.19 -4.11
CA ASN A 115 28.44 37.19 -4.24
C ASN A 115 29.39 37.23 -3.03
N PRO A 116 29.96 36.09 -2.63
CA PRO A 116 30.91 36.00 -1.54
C PRO A 116 32.26 36.55 -1.97
N VAL A 117 32.88 37.36 -1.11
CA VAL A 117 34.17 37.99 -1.34
C VAL A 117 35.19 37.65 -0.27
N SER A 118 34.78 37.38 0.98
CA SER A 118 35.69 36.91 2.00
C SER A 118 35.94 35.41 1.90
N GLU A 119 37.06 34.93 2.43
CA GLU A 119 37.40 33.53 2.45
C GLU A 119 36.33 32.71 3.20
N LEU A 120 35.87 33.18 4.35
CA LEU A 120 34.83 32.52 5.13
C LEU A 120 33.51 32.41 4.35
N ALA A 121 33.08 33.53 3.73
CA ALA A 121 31.82 33.51 2.95
C ALA A 121 31.92 32.57 1.73
N ASN A 122 33.09 32.46 1.09
CA ASN A 122 33.34 31.51 0.02
C ASN A 122 33.21 30.04 0.49
N TRP A 123 33.78 29.70 1.67
CA TRP A 123 33.63 28.37 2.25
C TRP A 123 32.17 28.06 2.62
N ILE A 124 31.44 29.04 3.18
CA ILE A 124 29.99 28.86 3.46
C ILE A 124 29.23 28.60 2.15
N ALA A 125 29.49 29.40 1.09
CA ALA A 125 28.81 29.24 -0.19
C ALA A 125 29.13 27.90 -0.88
N ALA A 126 30.37 27.44 -0.79
CA ALA A 126 30.78 26.13 -1.31
C ALA A 126 30.06 24.99 -0.59
N LEU A 127 29.99 25.08 0.75
CA LEU A 127 29.26 24.09 1.56
C LEU A 127 27.76 24.13 1.25
N GLU A 128 27.16 25.32 1.13
CA GLU A 128 25.76 25.49 0.78
C GLU A 128 25.43 24.88 -0.58
N SER A 129 26.26 25.13 -1.59
CA SER A 129 26.10 24.57 -2.92
C SER A 129 26.16 23.04 -2.91
N LEU A 130 27.07 22.45 -2.12
CA LEU A 130 27.16 21.00 -1.92
C LEU A 130 25.87 20.45 -1.24
N VAL A 131 25.42 21.10 -0.17
CA VAL A 131 24.18 20.72 0.53
C VAL A 131 22.98 20.85 -0.39
N GLY A 132 22.92 21.90 -1.20
CA GLY A 132 21.87 22.12 -2.20
C GLY A 132 21.79 20.98 -3.22
N PHE A 133 22.95 20.64 -3.81
CA PHE A 133 23.06 19.54 -4.76
C PHE A 133 22.63 18.18 -4.16
N LEU A 134 23.12 17.87 -2.97
CA LEU A 134 22.75 16.62 -2.29
C LEU A 134 21.26 16.62 -1.88
N SER A 135 20.72 17.73 -1.44
CA SER A 135 19.30 17.86 -1.07
C SER A 135 18.39 17.63 -2.28
N LEU A 136 18.74 18.17 -3.44
CA LEU A 136 18.00 17.96 -4.69
C LEU A 136 18.06 16.48 -5.12
N ALA A 137 19.23 15.84 -5.03
CA ALA A 137 19.40 14.42 -5.35
C ALA A 137 18.55 13.53 -4.44
N ILE A 138 18.54 13.79 -3.11
CA ILE A 138 17.72 13.07 -2.14
C ILE A 138 16.22 13.28 -2.41
N ALA A 139 15.79 14.52 -2.64
CA ALA A 139 14.39 14.84 -2.93
C ALA A 139 13.91 14.14 -4.21
N THR A 140 14.72 14.14 -5.26
CA THR A 140 14.43 13.44 -6.52
C THR A 140 14.35 11.93 -6.31
N GLY A 141 15.29 11.34 -5.57
CA GLY A 141 15.27 9.92 -5.24
C GLY A 141 14.04 9.50 -4.43
N LEU A 142 13.63 10.33 -3.47
CA LEU A 142 12.40 10.10 -2.69
C LEU A 142 11.14 10.21 -3.58
N LEU A 143 11.07 11.21 -4.46
CA LEU A 143 9.98 11.36 -5.42
C LEU A 143 9.89 10.14 -6.34
N TYR A 144 11.01 9.72 -6.93
CA TYR A 144 11.06 8.53 -7.77
C TYR A 144 10.59 7.29 -7.02
N GLY A 145 11.10 7.04 -5.80
CA GLY A 145 10.70 5.90 -4.98
C GLY A 145 9.21 5.89 -4.62
N ARG A 146 8.56 7.06 -4.55
CA ARG A 146 7.10 7.17 -4.35
C ARG A 146 6.29 6.80 -5.59
N PHE A 147 6.73 7.26 -6.76
CA PHE A 147 6.04 6.98 -8.03
C PHE A 147 6.23 5.55 -8.49
N SER A 148 7.42 4.99 -8.27
CA SER A 148 7.77 3.63 -8.71
C SER A 148 7.26 2.54 -7.75
N ARG A 149 6.54 2.89 -6.68
CA ARG A 149 6.07 1.89 -5.71
C ARG A 149 4.95 1.05 -6.31
N PRO A 150 5.14 -0.28 -6.47
CA PRO A 150 4.13 -1.16 -7.03
C PRO A 150 2.88 -1.19 -6.16
N LYS A 151 1.72 -1.14 -6.78
CA LYS A 151 0.42 -1.24 -6.12
C LYS A 151 -0.48 -2.16 -6.92
N ALA A 152 -1.08 -3.14 -6.25
CA ALA A 152 -2.08 -3.97 -6.89
C ALA A 152 -3.39 -3.16 -7.10
N PHE A 153 -3.83 -3.04 -8.35
CA PHE A 153 -5.10 -2.38 -8.70
C PHE A 153 -6.23 -3.41 -8.77
N ILE A 154 -6.36 -4.20 -7.70
CA ILE A 154 -7.36 -5.25 -7.56
C ILE A 154 -8.48 -4.80 -6.64
N ARG A 155 -9.71 -5.09 -7.04
CA ARG A 155 -10.90 -5.04 -6.18
C ARG A 155 -11.43 -6.44 -5.97
N PHE A 156 -11.71 -6.78 -4.72
CA PHE A 156 -12.42 -7.98 -4.33
C PHE A 156 -13.90 -7.65 -4.09
N SER A 157 -14.77 -8.64 -4.23
CA SER A 157 -16.15 -8.51 -3.75
C SER A 157 -16.18 -8.29 -2.24
N ASN A 158 -17.13 -7.47 -1.77
CA ASN A 158 -17.30 -7.20 -0.32
C ASN A 158 -17.94 -8.38 0.43
N LEU A 159 -18.42 -9.37 -0.31
CA LEU A 159 -19.15 -10.53 0.19
C LEU A 159 -18.62 -11.83 -0.45
N ILE A 160 -18.88 -12.92 0.22
CA ILE A 160 -18.62 -14.27 -0.21
C ILE A 160 -19.94 -15.05 -0.24
N VAL A 161 -20.20 -15.81 -1.29
CA VAL A 161 -21.45 -16.57 -1.42
C VAL A 161 -21.18 -18.05 -1.14
N TYR A 162 -22.14 -18.70 -0.50
CA TYR A 162 -22.18 -20.13 -0.26
C TYR A 162 -23.44 -20.68 -0.92
N SER A 163 -23.29 -21.39 -2.02
CA SER A 163 -24.40 -21.77 -2.90
C SER A 163 -24.15 -23.06 -3.65
N GLN A 164 -25.14 -23.50 -4.42
CA GLN A 164 -25.02 -24.70 -5.28
C GLN A 164 -23.97 -24.47 -6.37
N TYR A 165 -23.19 -25.50 -6.66
CA TYR A 165 -22.16 -25.46 -7.69
C TYR A 165 -21.85 -26.89 -8.20
N LYS A 166 -22.05 -27.15 -9.51
CA LYS A 166 -21.72 -28.41 -10.17
C LYS A 166 -22.24 -29.67 -9.46
N GLY A 167 -23.46 -29.61 -8.91
CA GLY A 167 -24.07 -30.74 -8.19
C GLY A 167 -23.67 -30.86 -6.72
N GLY A 168 -22.81 -30.01 -6.22
CA GLY A 168 -22.44 -29.87 -4.82
C GLY A 168 -22.65 -28.42 -4.32
N LYS A 169 -21.93 -28.06 -3.31
CA LYS A 169 -21.89 -26.68 -2.79
C LYS A 169 -20.49 -26.08 -2.98
N ALA A 170 -20.42 -24.79 -3.08
CA ALA A 170 -19.14 -24.10 -3.11
C ALA A 170 -19.20 -22.76 -2.36
N LEU A 171 -18.05 -22.32 -1.92
CA LEU A 171 -17.82 -21.00 -1.38
C LEU A 171 -17.09 -20.17 -2.44
N MET A 172 -17.65 -19.01 -2.77
CA MET A 172 -17.19 -18.24 -3.91
C MET A 172 -17.09 -16.76 -3.58
N PHE A 173 -16.04 -16.10 -4.09
CA PHE A 173 -15.91 -14.65 -4.11
C PHE A 173 -15.28 -14.20 -5.43
N ARG A 174 -15.34 -12.91 -5.69
CA ARG A 174 -14.84 -12.34 -6.95
C ARG A 174 -13.71 -11.38 -6.73
N LEU A 175 -12.88 -11.27 -7.75
CA LEU A 175 -11.88 -10.24 -7.88
C LEU A 175 -11.79 -9.75 -9.32
N VAL A 176 -11.31 -8.52 -9.49
CA VAL A 176 -11.16 -7.88 -10.79
C VAL A 176 -10.05 -6.83 -10.73
N CYS A 177 -9.32 -6.69 -11.85
CA CYS A 177 -8.45 -5.54 -12.06
C CYS A 177 -9.33 -4.34 -12.46
N TYR A 178 -9.20 -3.20 -11.75
CA TYR A 178 -10.05 -2.03 -12.01
C TYR A 178 -9.35 -0.91 -12.77
N LYS A 179 -8.12 -1.15 -13.21
CA LYS A 179 -7.33 -0.26 -14.07
C LYS A 179 -7.06 -0.95 -15.39
N ASP A 180 -7.37 -0.26 -16.47
CA ASP A 180 -7.25 -0.83 -17.83
C ASP A 180 -5.80 -1.14 -18.22
N ASP A 181 -4.85 -0.33 -17.72
CA ASP A 181 -3.42 -0.42 -18.05
C ASP A 181 -2.66 -1.44 -17.19
N HIS A 182 -3.24 -1.88 -16.08
CA HIS A 182 -2.60 -2.74 -15.07
C HIS A 182 -3.18 -4.14 -15.06
N LEU A 183 -2.82 -4.93 -16.07
CA LEU A 183 -3.17 -6.35 -16.10
C LEU A 183 -2.20 -7.15 -15.22
N LEU A 184 -2.74 -8.12 -14.50
CA LEU A 184 -1.93 -9.07 -13.76
C LEU A 184 -1.68 -10.32 -14.59
N MET A 185 -0.42 -10.61 -14.82
CA MET A 185 0.06 -11.84 -15.40
C MET A 185 0.42 -12.86 -14.32
N ASN A 186 0.26 -14.15 -14.61
CA ASN A 186 0.58 -15.23 -13.69
C ASN A 186 -0.03 -15.01 -12.29
N ALA A 187 -1.30 -14.59 -12.27
CA ALA A 187 -2.00 -14.32 -11.02
C ALA A 187 -2.29 -15.62 -10.27
N GLU A 188 -1.75 -15.76 -9.06
CA GLU A 188 -1.95 -16.89 -8.16
C GLU A 188 -2.66 -16.43 -6.89
N ILE A 189 -3.64 -17.20 -6.44
CA ILE A 189 -4.38 -16.92 -5.22
C ILE A 189 -4.29 -18.09 -4.24
N LYS A 190 -3.99 -17.77 -2.97
CA LYS A 190 -4.05 -18.71 -1.84
C LYS A 190 -5.14 -18.25 -0.89
N VAL A 191 -5.96 -19.21 -0.47
CA VAL A 191 -7.10 -18.92 0.42
C VAL A 191 -6.99 -19.83 1.64
N ASN A 192 -6.91 -19.20 2.80
CA ASN A 192 -6.85 -19.87 4.09
C ASN A 192 -8.11 -19.54 4.88
N VAL A 193 -8.59 -20.48 5.68
CA VAL A 193 -9.65 -20.25 6.65
C VAL A 193 -9.13 -20.48 8.06
N ARG A 194 -9.51 -19.59 8.94
CA ARG A 194 -9.38 -19.74 10.38
C ARG A 194 -10.76 -20.07 10.94
N ILE A 195 -10.89 -21.12 11.71
CA ILE A 195 -12.13 -21.52 12.38
C ILE A 195 -11.92 -21.67 13.88
N LEU A 196 -12.93 -21.32 14.67
CA LEU A 196 -12.96 -21.53 16.10
C LEU A 196 -13.40 -22.97 16.39
N THR A 197 -12.58 -23.72 17.11
CA THR A 197 -12.88 -25.09 17.53
C THR A 197 -13.59 -25.11 18.87
N PRO A 198 -14.29 -26.20 19.25
CA PRO A 198 -15.03 -26.31 20.52
C PRO A 198 -14.15 -26.14 21.77
N ASP A 199 -12.85 -26.40 21.67
CA ASP A 199 -11.84 -26.18 22.71
C ASP A 199 -11.38 -24.71 22.81
N ASN A 200 -12.10 -23.81 22.17
CA ASN A 200 -11.83 -22.35 22.14
C ASN A 200 -10.44 -22.01 21.57
N THR A 201 -9.93 -22.85 20.69
CA THR A 201 -8.69 -22.60 19.94
C THR A 201 -9.00 -22.32 18.47
N TYR A 202 -8.13 -21.56 17.80
CA TYR A 202 -8.26 -21.34 16.38
C TYR A 202 -7.41 -22.35 15.61
N ARG A 203 -8.01 -22.96 14.57
CA ARG A 203 -7.29 -23.80 13.60
C ARG A 203 -7.30 -23.16 12.24
N PHE A 204 -6.20 -23.34 11.52
CA PHE A 204 -6.01 -22.81 10.16
C PHE A 204 -6.03 -23.96 9.16
N TYR A 205 -6.75 -23.75 8.06
CA TYR A 205 -6.83 -24.69 6.96
C TYR A 205 -6.57 -23.96 5.64
N ASN A 206 -5.86 -24.60 4.73
CA ASN A 206 -5.73 -24.12 3.35
C ASN A 206 -6.95 -24.62 2.56
N LEU A 207 -7.69 -23.71 1.94
CA LEU A 207 -8.84 -24.06 1.13
C LEU A 207 -8.40 -24.43 -0.28
N ARG A 208 -8.64 -25.68 -0.67
CA ARG A 208 -8.42 -26.12 -2.04
C ARG A 208 -9.35 -25.37 -2.98
N LEU A 209 -8.79 -24.80 -4.05
CA LEU A 209 -9.54 -24.04 -5.04
C LEU A 209 -9.69 -24.85 -6.33
N GLU A 210 -10.82 -24.69 -7.04
CA GLU A 210 -11.00 -25.26 -8.36
C GLU A 210 -9.91 -24.78 -9.32
N ARG A 211 -9.56 -23.50 -9.22
CA ARG A 211 -8.44 -22.87 -9.92
C ARG A 211 -7.75 -21.90 -9.00
N ASN A 212 -6.48 -22.10 -8.77
CA ASN A 212 -5.65 -21.23 -7.91
C ASN A 212 -4.76 -20.27 -8.71
N ARG A 213 -4.66 -20.43 -10.05
CA ARG A 213 -3.84 -19.62 -10.94
C ARG A 213 -4.56 -19.32 -12.25
N VAL A 214 -4.34 -18.11 -12.77
CA VAL A 214 -4.71 -17.68 -14.13
C VAL A 214 -3.50 -16.98 -14.77
N ASP A 215 -3.29 -17.24 -16.06
CA ASP A 215 -2.13 -16.68 -16.76
C ASP A 215 -2.27 -15.17 -17.00
N SER A 216 -3.50 -14.70 -17.22
CA SER A 216 -3.80 -13.29 -17.40
C SER A 216 -5.16 -12.94 -16.80
N LEU A 217 -5.21 -11.95 -15.93
CA LEU A 217 -6.43 -11.48 -15.29
C LEU A 217 -7.04 -10.32 -16.10
N VAL A 218 -7.63 -10.66 -17.25
CA VAL A 218 -8.25 -9.66 -18.15
C VAL A 218 -9.67 -9.30 -17.73
N LEU A 219 -10.44 -10.31 -17.28
CA LEU A 219 -11.82 -10.17 -16.83
C LEU A 219 -11.90 -10.36 -15.30
N ASN A 220 -13.11 -10.41 -14.78
CA ASN A 220 -13.28 -10.80 -13.39
C ASN A 220 -12.95 -12.30 -13.20
N TRP A 221 -12.37 -12.63 -12.07
CA TRP A 221 -12.15 -14.00 -11.63
C TRP A 221 -13.07 -14.31 -10.46
N THR A 222 -13.92 -15.32 -10.64
CA THR A 222 -14.67 -15.94 -9.54
C THR A 222 -13.81 -17.06 -8.96
N VAL A 223 -13.32 -16.88 -7.77
CA VAL A 223 -12.56 -17.88 -7.01
C VAL A 223 -13.56 -18.82 -6.36
N VAL A 224 -13.37 -20.12 -6.58
CA VAL A 224 -14.29 -21.16 -6.13
C VAL A 224 -13.55 -22.16 -5.26
N HIS A 225 -14.03 -22.34 -4.02
CA HIS A 225 -13.67 -23.45 -3.16
C HIS A 225 -14.83 -24.45 -3.13
N PRO A 226 -14.70 -25.61 -3.80
CA PRO A 226 -15.71 -26.68 -3.72
C PRO A 226 -15.80 -27.20 -2.28
N ILE A 227 -17.02 -27.49 -1.82
CA ILE A 227 -17.25 -28.14 -0.53
C ILE A 227 -17.31 -29.65 -0.77
N ASP A 228 -16.15 -30.27 -0.84
CA ASP A 228 -15.92 -31.69 -0.96
C ASP A 228 -15.43 -32.30 0.38
N GLU A 229 -15.10 -33.59 0.37
CA GLU A 229 -14.67 -34.34 1.57
C GLU A 229 -13.40 -33.73 2.22
N ASP A 230 -12.56 -33.03 1.46
CA ASP A 230 -11.35 -32.36 1.94
C ASP A 230 -11.64 -30.98 2.52
N SER A 231 -12.86 -30.45 2.34
CA SER A 231 -13.25 -29.12 2.82
C SER A 231 -13.54 -29.14 4.33
N PRO A 232 -13.03 -28.15 5.09
CA PRO A 232 -13.38 -28.01 6.51
C PRO A 232 -14.87 -27.68 6.75
N PHE A 233 -15.62 -27.39 5.67
CA PHE A 233 -17.05 -27.11 5.71
C PHE A 233 -17.92 -28.30 5.25
N TYR A 234 -17.29 -29.43 4.91
CA TYR A 234 -18.02 -30.60 4.42
C TYR A 234 -18.98 -31.17 5.45
N GLY A 235 -20.18 -31.47 5.01
CA GLY A 235 -21.24 -32.02 5.87
C GLY A 235 -21.86 -31.05 6.87
N LEU A 236 -21.37 -29.80 6.96
CA LEU A 236 -21.87 -28.83 7.92
C LEU A 236 -23.13 -28.11 7.40
N SER A 237 -24.07 -27.91 8.31
CA SER A 237 -25.21 -27.03 8.09
C SER A 237 -24.81 -25.57 8.17
N GLN A 238 -25.65 -24.68 7.64
CA GLN A 238 -25.42 -23.22 7.74
C GLN A 238 -25.26 -22.75 9.21
N LYS A 239 -26.03 -23.31 10.15
CA LYS A 239 -25.95 -22.95 11.57
C LYS A 239 -24.60 -23.34 12.17
N GLU A 240 -24.08 -24.53 11.83
CA GLU A 240 -22.79 -24.99 12.29
C GLU A 240 -21.67 -24.13 11.72
N ILE A 241 -21.71 -23.76 10.42
CA ILE A 241 -20.73 -22.84 9.82
C ILE A 241 -20.72 -21.49 10.55
N VAL A 242 -21.90 -20.96 10.90
CA VAL A 242 -22.00 -19.70 11.67
C VAL A 242 -21.36 -19.82 13.05
N THR A 243 -21.52 -20.96 13.72
CA THR A 243 -20.94 -21.22 15.06
C THR A 243 -19.43 -21.30 15.03
N LEU A 244 -18.84 -21.80 13.96
CA LEU A 244 -17.38 -21.89 13.75
C LEU A 244 -16.70 -20.52 13.60
N GLN A 245 -17.47 -19.44 13.43
CA GLN A 245 -16.97 -18.07 13.22
C GLN A 245 -15.80 -17.98 12.21
N PRO A 246 -15.95 -18.52 10.99
CA PRO A 246 -14.86 -18.58 10.05
C PRO A 246 -14.36 -17.18 9.66
N GLU A 247 -13.04 -17.04 9.55
CA GLU A 247 -12.40 -15.94 8.85
C GLU A 247 -11.63 -16.49 7.67
N ILE A 248 -12.02 -16.10 6.46
CA ILE A 248 -11.38 -16.51 5.21
C ILE A 248 -10.45 -15.40 4.77
N ALA A 249 -9.17 -15.69 4.69
CA ALA A 249 -8.14 -14.78 4.21
C ALA A 249 -7.68 -15.21 2.81
N ALA A 250 -7.79 -14.30 1.83
CA ALA A 250 -7.31 -14.50 0.48
C ALA A 250 -6.08 -13.62 0.22
N ASN A 251 -5.04 -14.22 -0.34
CA ASN A 251 -3.81 -13.57 -0.74
C ASN A 251 -3.55 -13.82 -2.23
N LEU A 252 -3.68 -12.78 -3.04
CA LEU A 252 -3.42 -12.78 -4.47
C LEU A 252 -2.02 -12.22 -4.73
N THR A 253 -1.25 -12.91 -5.53
CA THR A 253 0.03 -12.44 -6.08
C THR A 253 -0.04 -12.46 -7.59
N GLY A 254 0.61 -11.54 -8.27
CA GLY A 254 0.68 -11.50 -9.72
C GLY A 254 1.73 -10.52 -10.20
N PHE A 255 2.19 -10.67 -11.41
CA PHE A 255 3.15 -9.76 -12.05
C PHE A 255 2.38 -8.65 -12.77
N ASP A 256 2.67 -7.40 -12.43
CA ASP A 256 2.13 -6.20 -13.08
C ASP A 256 3.15 -5.73 -14.13
N GLU A 257 2.76 -5.69 -15.40
CA GLU A 257 3.65 -5.33 -16.51
C GLU A 257 4.08 -3.88 -16.47
N VAL A 258 3.20 -2.96 -16.02
CA VAL A 258 3.50 -1.53 -15.96
C VAL A 258 4.57 -1.24 -14.92
N TYR A 259 4.48 -1.88 -13.75
CA TYR A 259 5.49 -1.76 -12.72
C TYR A 259 6.68 -2.71 -12.90
N SER A 260 6.61 -3.64 -13.87
CA SER A 260 7.59 -4.74 -14.05
C SER A 260 7.94 -5.42 -12.72
N SER A 261 6.92 -5.66 -11.90
CA SER A 261 7.10 -6.13 -10.52
C SER A 261 5.94 -7.00 -10.05
N THR A 262 6.23 -7.91 -9.12
CA THR A 262 5.19 -8.67 -8.45
C THR A 262 4.44 -7.79 -7.46
N VAL A 263 3.12 -7.79 -7.57
CA VAL A 263 2.21 -7.08 -6.66
C VAL A 263 1.40 -8.08 -5.84
N VAL A 264 0.93 -7.64 -4.68
CA VAL A 264 0.18 -8.45 -3.74
C VAL A 264 -1.10 -7.72 -3.34
N ALA A 265 -2.22 -8.42 -3.40
CA ALA A 265 -3.50 -7.95 -2.88
C ALA A 265 -4.07 -8.95 -1.87
N ARG A 266 -4.67 -8.44 -0.80
CA ARG A 266 -5.24 -9.27 0.28
C ARG A 266 -6.62 -8.80 0.64
N ILE A 267 -7.43 -9.73 1.11
CA ILE A 267 -8.74 -9.45 1.73
C ILE A 267 -9.04 -10.53 2.76
N SER A 268 -9.92 -10.23 3.71
CA SER A 268 -10.55 -11.27 4.50
C SER A 268 -12.06 -11.11 4.55
N TYR A 269 -12.74 -12.23 4.75
CA TYR A 269 -14.18 -12.33 4.93
C TYR A 269 -14.47 -13.00 6.27
N THR A 270 -15.35 -12.42 7.03
CA THR A 270 -15.88 -12.99 8.27
C THR A 270 -17.31 -13.48 8.00
N ILE A 271 -17.89 -14.19 8.95
CA ILE A 271 -19.26 -14.71 8.83
C ILE A 271 -20.30 -13.64 8.45
N GLN A 272 -20.06 -12.38 8.81
CA GLN A 272 -20.93 -11.25 8.44
C GLN A 272 -20.96 -10.97 6.94
N ASP A 273 -19.90 -11.36 6.24
CA ASP A 273 -19.73 -11.17 4.80
C ASP A 273 -20.32 -12.35 3.99
N PHE A 274 -20.75 -13.44 4.65
CA PHE A 274 -21.31 -14.62 4.00
C PHE A 274 -22.77 -14.39 3.56
N LYS A 275 -23.09 -14.85 2.36
CA LYS A 275 -24.44 -14.89 1.80
C LYS A 275 -24.76 -16.32 1.38
N PHE A 276 -25.69 -16.94 2.10
CA PHE A 276 -26.09 -18.33 1.87
C PHE A 276 -27.28 -18.38 0.90
N GLY A 277 -27.22 -19.26 -0.12
CA GLY A 277 -28.30 -19.40 -1.11
C GLY A 277 -28.37 -18.26 -2.11
N PHE A 278 -27.23 -17.57 -2.36
CA PHE A 278 -27.13 -16.53 -3.36
C PHE A 278 -26.06 -16.88 -4.38
N LYS A 279 -26.23 -16.41 -5.61
CA LYS A 279 -25.25 -16.50 -6.70
C LYS A 279 -24.87 -15.13 -7.22
N PHE A 280 -23.67 -15.02 -7.72
CA PHE A 280 -23.22 -13.79 -8.37
C PHE A 280 -23.84 -13.62 -9.75
N LEU A 281 -24.32 -12.43 -10.07
CA LEU A 281 -24.74 -12.06 -11.42
C LEU A 281 -23.55 -11.87 -12.36
N PRO A 282 -23.69 -12.17 -13.67
CA PRO A 282 -22.63 -11.93 -14.64
C PRO A 282 -22.18 -10.48 -14.67
N MET A 283 -20.86 -10.25 -14.69
CA MET A 283 -20.26 -8.92 -14.76
C MET A 283 -19.97 -8.44 -16.18
N TYR A 284 -19.89 -9.36 -17.14
CA TYR A 284 -19.57 -9.02 -18.53
C TYR A 284 -20.74 -9.31 -19.45
N PHE A 285 -20.86 -8.52 -20.49
CA PHE A 285 -21.84 -8.69 -21.54
C PHE A 285 -21.25 -8.24 -22.87
N SER A 286 -21.70 -8.86 -23.96
CA SER A 286 -21.26 -8.50 -25.30
C SER A 286 -22.23 -7.48 -25.89
N LYS A 287 -21.73 -6.28 -26.22
CA LYS A 287 -22.41 -5.31 -27.07
C LYS A 287 -21.59 -5.18 -28.36
N SER A 288 -22.15 -5.68 -29.47
CA SER A 288 -21.48 -5.67 -30.78
C SER A 288 -20.19 -6.54 -30.82
N LYS A 289 -19.06 -5.99 -31.20
CA LYS A 289 -17.75 -6.66 -31.32
C LYS A 289 -16.87 -6.57 -30.08
N ARG A 290 -17.39 -6.01 -28.99
CA ARG A 290 -16.61 -5.73 -27.76
C ARG A 290 -17.28 -6.37 -26.56
N THR A 291 -16.48 -6.86 -25.63
CA THR A 291 -16.94 -7.32 -24.30
C THR A 291 -16.81 -6.18 -23.33
N ASP A 292 -17.91 -5.76 -22.72
CA ASP A 292 -17.93 -4.77 -21.66
C ASP A 292 -17.92 -5.47 -20.29
N LEU A 293 -17.03 -5.02 -19.42
CA LEU A 293 -16.93 -5.49 -18.04
C LEU A 293 -17.48 -4.41 -17.09
N ASP A 294 -18.62 -4.70 -16.45
CA ASP A 294 -19.28 -3.78 -15.55
C ASP A 294 -18.80 -3.97 -14.11
N LEU A 295 -17.90 -3.09 -13.67
CA LEU A 295 -17.32 -3.12 -12.33
C LEU A 295 -18.35 -2.85 -11.20
N ALA A 296 -19.47 -2.19 -11.51
CA ALA A 296 -20.55 -1.97 -10.54
C ALA A 296 -21.23 -3.29 -10.13
N LYS A 297 -21.14 -4.31 -10.98
CA LYS A 297 -21.71 -5.64 -10.73
C LYS A 297 -20.83 -6.57 -9.89
N LEU A 298 -19.66 -6.10 -9.41
CA LEU A 298 -18.75 -6.94 -8.62
C LEU A 298 -19.43 -7.57 -7.38
N ASN A 299 -20.34 -6.84 -6.75
CA ASN A 299 -21.06 -7.24 -5.53
C ASN A 299 -22.52 -7.64 -5.77
N LEU A 300 -22.99 -7.62 -7.02
CA LEU A 300 -24.37 -7.97 -7.30
C LEU A 300 -24.59 -9.48 -7.23
N ILE A 301 -25.55 -9.85 -6.41
CA ILE A 301 -25.97 -11.26 -6.18
C ILE A 301 -27.47 -11.36 -6.41
N ASP A 302 -27.90 -12.56 -6.76
CA ASP A 302 -29.30 -12.94 -6.90
C ASP A 302 -29.58 -14.17 -6.04
N GLN A 303 -30.81 -14.35 -5.61
CA GLN A 303 -31.22 -15.52 -4.85
C GLN A 303 -31.27 -16.75 -5.79
N GLU A 304 -30.82 -17.91 -5.30
CA GLU A 304 -30.91 -19.19 -6.06
C GLU A 304 -32.33 -19.66 -6.24
#